data_6237dfe6b7cd95f14ea0516ed96b0d49
#
_entry.id   6237dfe6b7cd95f14ea0516ed96b0d49
#
_cell.length_a   1.000
_cell.length_b   1.000
_cell.length_c   1.000
_cell.angle_alpha   90.00
_cell.angle_beta   90.00
_cell.angle_gamma   90.00
#
_symmetry.space_group_name_H-M   'P 1'
#
loop_
_entity.id
_entity.type
_entity.pdbx_description
1 polymer ?
#
loop_
_entity_poly.entity_id
_entity_poly.type
_entity_poly.pdbx_seq_one_letter_code
_entity_poly.pdbx_strand_id
1 'polypeptide(L)'
;MTIRRFVLPFLALLAVPVAAETAVRLPIPVNLKVEFDTRSITAKSISGEAGVAGRNVGIDDPVRVASISKLVGALAVMRLVDQGKIVLDRDVSDYLGWKVRNPAFPNAPITMRQLLTHRTGIRDNIDYIIPLDGRLEVVLAKPEAWEAKHAPGAYFAYANLNSPLIAATMEAATGKRFDRLVAELVLEPLKIDACFNWSGGCRPERRLQAVTLLRTNGDLAVDAPRTTPDPCPMLKASDGSCDLGTYALGKHGSSFSPQGGLRISPQGLVKIGQVMLKGGKPILSKKAFAEMTKVQWRFDGSNGDDDKGYFTAYGLGIHMHKDSKGTLWLGHVGEAYACSGGFWLDMKSKRGFMRYTTMVPENTVVGHCLETCP
;
A
#
# COMPACT_ATOMS: atom_id res chain seq x y z
N MET A 1 -71.21 -52.75 35.26
CA MET A 1 -70.31 -52.75 34.10
C MET A 1 -70.15 -51.29 33.62
N THR A 2 -69.09 -50.62 34.14
CA THR A 2 -68.93 -49.15 34.08
C THR A 2 -67.84 -48.85 33.07
N ILE A 3 -68.18 -48.22 31.95
CA ILE A 3 -67.27 -47.85 30.85
C ILE A 3 -66.62 -46.49 31.23
N ARG A 4 -65.33 -46.48 31.51
CA ARG A 4 -64.53 -45.26 31.66
C ARG A 4 -64.13 -44.78 30.29
N ARG A 5 -64.56 -43.55 29.95
CA ARG A 5 -64.09 -42.84 28.76
C ARG A 5 -62.75 -42.14 29.13
N PHE A 6 -61.69 -42.50 28.40
CA PHE A 6 -60.44 -41.77 28.40
C PHE A 6 -60.52 -40.54 27.46
N VAL A 7 -60.27 -39.34 27.98
CA VAL A 7 -60.12 -38.10 27.20
C VAL A 7 -58.64 -37.90 27.06
N LEU A 8 -58.14 -37.95 25.78
CA LEU A 8 -56.76 -37.56 25.47
C LEU A 8 -56.70 -36.02 25.34
N PRO A 9 -55.71 -35.36 25.92
CA PRO A 9 -55.50 -33.95 25.71
C PRO A 9 -54.85 -33.69 24.33
N PHE A 10 -55.46 -32.82 23.54
CA PHE A 10 -54.92 -32.29 22.25
C PHE A 10 -53.77 -31.34 22.60
N LEU A 11 -52.52 -31.71 22.32
CA LEU A 11 -51.37 -30.84 22.40
C LEU A 11 -51.36 -29.94 21.14
N ALA A 12 -51.72 -28.68 21.29
CA ALA A 12 -51.58 -27.68 20.20
C ALA A 12 -50.09 -27.32 20.06
N LEU A 13 -49.45 -27.80 19.02
CA LEU A 13 -48.12 -27.30 18.61
C LEU A 13 -48.25 -25.84 18.15
N LEU A 14 -47.81 -24.92 19.02
CA LEU A 14 -47.55 -23.53 18.60
C LEU A 14 -46.35 -23.49 17.63
N ALA A 15 -46.62 -23.31 16.37
CA ALA A 15 -45.58 -23.03 15.38
C ALA A 15 -44.96 -21.66 15.69
N VAL A 16 -43.72 -21.64 16.19
CA VAL A 16 -42.93 -20.44 16.33
C VAL A 16 -42.55 -19.99 14.92
N PRO A 17 -42.89 -18.74 14.51
CA PRO A 17 -42.45 -18.25 13.20
C PRO A 17 -40.91 -18.18 13.19
N VAL A 18 -40.27 -18.95 12.34
CA VAL A 18 -38.85 -18.78 12.01
C VAL A 18 -38.72 -17.40 11.34
N ALA A 19 -38.14 -16.46 12.06
CA ALA A 19 -37.80 -15.18 11.48
C ALA A 19 -36.91 -15.45 10.25
N ALA A 20 -37.40 -15.06 9.08
CA ALA A 20 -36.59 -15.12 7.87
C ALA A 20 -35.37 -14.26 8.10
N GLU A 21 -34.20 -14.91 8.15
CA GLU A 21 -32.91 -14.25 8.17
C GLU A 21 -32.85 -13.40 6.89
N THR A 22 -33.00 -12.08 7.02
CA THR A 22 -32.87 -11.16 5.89
C THR A 22 -31.44 -11.28 5.41
N ALA A 23 -31.23 -11.93 4.29
CA ALA A 23 -29.93 -12.02 3.63
C ALA A 23 -29.34 -10.61 3.50
N VAL A 24 -28.25 -10.36 4.17
CA VAL A 24 -27.55 -9.06 4.12
C VAL A 24 -27.05 -8.88 2.68
N ARG A 25 -27.62 -7.89 1.98
CA ARG A 25 -27.18 -7.55 0.62
C ARG A 25 -25.72 -7.10 0.62
N LEU A 26 -24.90 -7.74 -0.21
CA LEU A 26 -23.53 -7.28 -0.43
C LEU A 26 -23.53 -5.92 -1.14
N PRO A 27 -22.58 -5.02 -0.82
CA PRO A 27 -22.42 -3.76 -1.53
C PRO A 27 -21.99 -4.01 -2.99
N ILE A 28 -22.36 -3.07 -3.86
CA ILE A 28 -21.91 -3.12 -5.27
C ILE A 28 -20.41 -2.83 -5.29
N PRO A 29 -19.59 -3.68 -5.97
CA PRO A 29 -18.14 -3.45 -6.08
C PRO A 29 -17.81 -2.06 -6.59
N VAL A 30 -16.82 -1.44 -5.99
CA VAL A 30 -16.31 -0.14 -6.43
C VAL A 30 -15.50 -0.30 -7.69
N ASN A 31 -15.77 0.53 -8.70
CA ASN A 31 -14.98 0.66 -9.91
C ASN A 31 -14.69 2.15 -10.16
N LEU A 32 -13.40 2.48 -10.21
CA LEU A 32 -12.92 3.83 -10.44
C LEU A 32 -12.02 3.87 -11.67
N LYS A 33 -12.28 4.80 -12.58
CA LYS A 33 -11.37 5.20 -13.64
C LYS A 33 -11.30 6.72 -13.65
N VAL A 34 -10.14 7.29 -13.46
CA VAL A 34 -9.92 8.73 -13.44
C VAL A 34 -8.75 9.05 -14.35
N GLU A 35 -8.98 9.87 -15.36
CA GLU A 35 -7.95 10.37 -16.28
C GLU A 35 -7.69 11.84 -15.97
N PHE A 36 -6.44 12.28 -16.09
CA PHE A 36 -6.04 13.63 -15.74
C PHE A 36 -4.82 14.10 -16.53
N ASP A 37 -4.67 15.41 -16.55
CA ASP A 37 -3.48 16.10 -17.06
C ASP A 37 -2.79 16.90 -15.93
N THR A 38 -1.87 17.79 -16.29
CA THR A 38 -1.13 18.62 -15.32
C THR A 38 -2.01 19.63 -14.57
N ARG A 39 -3.27 19.84 -14.95
CA ARG A 39 -4.15 20.89 -14.41
C ARG A 39 -5.47 20.38 -13.87
N SER A 40 -6.06 19.38 -14.52
CA SER A 40 -7.42 18.96 -14.27
C SER A 40 -7.63 17.45 -14.42
N ILE A 41 -8.74 16.97 -13.90
CA ILE A 41 -9.33 15.69 -14.27
C ILE A 41 -9.99 15.87 -15.63
N THR A 42 -9.60 15.06 -16.61
CA THR A 42 -10.07 15.13 -18.00
C THR A 42 -11.23 14.17 -18.28
N ALA A 43 -11.28 13.04 -17.56
CA ALA A 43 -12.40 12.12 -17.58
C ALA A 43 -12.49 11.34 -16.27
N LYS A 44 -13.69 10.93 -15.88
CA LYS A 44 -13.91 10.06 -14.72
C LYS A 44 -15.12 9.15 -14.91
N SER A 45 -14.99 7.91 -14.46
CA SER A 45 -16.08 6.97 -14.27
C SER A 45 -15.94 6.40 -12.86
N ILE A 46 -16.96 6.56 -12.03
CA ILE A 46 -16.98 6.18 -10.62
C ILE A 46 -18.30 5.47 -10.36
N SER A 47 -18.24 4.23 -9.89
CA SER A 47 -19.43 3.44 -9.56
C SER A 47 -19.16 2.53 -8.37
N GLY A 48 -20.23 2.01 -7.76
CA GLY A 48 -20.17 1.12 -6.63
C GLY A 48 -20.51 1.80 -5.30
N GLU A 49 -20.45 1.03 -4.24
CA GLU A 49 -20.84 1.46 -2.89
C GLU A 49 -19.64 1.44 -1.95
N ALA A 50 -19.46 2.52 -1.18
CA ALA A 50 -18.26 2.73 -0.36
C ALA A 50 -18.22 1.87 0.91
N GLY A 51 -19.29 1.17 1.25
CA GLY A 51 -19.36 0.34 2.45
C GLY A 51 -20.65 -0.44 2.56
N VAL A 52 -20.83 -1.14 3.68
CA VAL A 52 -21.98 -2.02 3.92
C VAL A 52 -23.32 -1.26 3.90
N ALA A 53 -23.32 0.04 4.15
CA ALA A 53 -24.53 0.88 4.20
C ALA A 53 -25.07 1.31 2.83
N GLY A 54 -24.47 0.88 1.72
CA GLY A 54 -24.99 1.20 0.38
C GLY A 54 -24.83 2.66 -0.06
N ARG A 55 -23.85 3.39 0.48
CA ARG A 55 -23.53 4.74 0.06
C ARG A 55 -22.70 4.71 -1.23
N ASN A 56 -23.13 5.41 -2.27
CA ASN A 56 -22.36 5.55 -3.50
C ASN A 56 -20.97 6.13 -3.22
N VAL A 57 -19.95 5.53 -3.82
CA VAL A 57 -18.57 6.01 -3.72
C VAL A 57 -18.39 7.33 -4.47
N GLY A 58 -17.64 8.26 -3.87
CA GLY A 58 -17.25 9.55 -4.44
C GLY A 58 -15.77 9.64 -4.75
N ILE A 59 -15.39 10.68 -5.53
CA ILE A 59 -13.99 10.94 -5.90
C ILE A 59 -13.11 11.33 -4.70
N ASP A 60 -13.73 11.83 -3.64
CA ASP A 60 -13.05 12.25 -2.42
C ASP A 60 -13.02 11.17 -1.33
N ASP A 61 -13.66 10.02 -1.56
CA ASP A 61 -13.67 8.93 -0.58
C ASP A 61 -12.29 8.26 -0.52
N PRO A 62 -11.72 8.06 0.67
CA PRO A 62 -10.46 7.35 0.81
C PRO A 62 -10.59 5.88 0.38
N VAL A 63 -9.66 5.43 -0.42
CA VAL A 63 -9.47 4.02 -0.77
C VAL A 63 -8.09 3.56 -0.29
N ARG A 64 -7.96 2.30 0.09
CA ARG A 64 -6.66 1.68 0.33
C ARG A 64 -6.00 1.41 -1.02
N VAL A 65 -4.90 2.08 -1.32
CA VAL A 65 -4.23 1.97 -2.63
C VAL A 65 -3.16 0.89 -2.69
N ALA A 66 -3.06 0.07 -1.64
CA ALA A 66 -2.09 -1.02 -1.54
C ALA A 66 -0.68 -0.56 -1.96
N SER A 67 0.02 -1.30 -2.82
CA SER A 67 1.42 -1.02 -3.17
C SER A 67 1.67 0.29 -3.92
N ILE A 68 0.65 1.00 -4.40
CA ILE A 68 0.81 2.40 -4.87
C ILE A 68 1.35 3.29 -3.72
N SER A 69 1.17 2.88 -2.46
CA SER A 69 1.78 3.51 -1.27
C SER A 69 3.29 3.66 -1.37
N LYS A 70 3.99 2.71 -2.01
CA LYS A 70 5.45 2.71 -2.17
C LYS A 70 5.93 3.89 -3.01
N LEU A 71 5.17 4.26 -4.05
CA LEU A 71 5.47 5.43 -4.88
C LEU A 71 5.39 6.73 -4.07
N VAL A 72 4.37 6.86 -3.22
CA VAL A 72 4.22 8.05 -2.35
C VAL A 72 5.29 8.08 -1.26
N GLY A 73 5.63 6.92 -0.69
CA GLY A 73 6.78 6.78 0.22
C GLY A 73 8.11 7.16 -0.45
N ALA A 74 8.31 6.74 -1.70
CA ALA A 74 9.52 7.10 -2.47
C ALA A 74 9.63 8.60 -2.72
N LEU A 75 8.52 9.32 -2.97
CA LEU A 75 8.54 10.79 -3.05
C LEU A 75 9.06 11.41 -1.74
N ALA A 76 8.65 10.90 -0.58
CA ALA A 76 9.13 11.37 0.71
C ALA A 76 10.62 11.07 0.91
N VAL A 77 11.11 9.88 0.52
CA VAL A 77 12.55 9.56 0.52
C VAL A 77 13.31 10.54 -0.35
N MET A 78 12.85 10.77 -1.58
CA MET A 78 13.53 11.69 -2.51
C MET A 78 13.50 13.15 -2.01
N ARG A 79 12.50 13.54 -1.24
CA ARG A 79 12.49 14.83 -0.54
C ARG A 79 13.57 14.90 0.53
N LEU A 80 13.80 13.81 1.28
CA LEU A 80 14.91 13.73 2.25
C LEU A 80 16.26 13.71 1.56
N VAL A 81 16.37 13.13 0.34
CA VAL A 81 17.58 13.23 -0.48
C VAL A 81 17.85 14.68 -0.91
N ASP A 82 16.84 15.40 -1.37
CA ASP A 82 16.96 16.84 -1.70
C ASP A 82 17.41 17.69 -0.50
N GLN A 83 17.01 17.30 0.71
CA GLN A 83 17.39 17.96 1.95
C GLN A 83 18.76 17.52 2.49
N GLY A 84 19.44 16.58 1.82
CA GLY A 84 20.73 16.02 2.28
C GLY A 84 20.62 15.14 3.54
N LYS A 85 19.39 14.75 3.94
CA LYS A 85 19.16 13.88 5.11
C LYS A 85 19.41 12.41 4.80
N ILE A 86 19.19 12.00 3.55
CA ILE A 86 19.45 10.65 3.05
C ILE A 86 20.35 10.73 1.83
N VAL A 87 21.38 9.89 1.79
CA VAL A 87 22.25 9.66 0.63
C VAL A 87 21.91 8.29 0.06
N LEU A 88 21.51 8.23 -1.21
CA LEU A 88 20.96 7.02 -1.83
C LEU A 88 21.91 5.82 -1.78
N ASP A 89 23.21 6.06 -1.89
CA ASP A 89 24.24 5.01 -1.99
C ASP A 89 25.00 4.77 -0.68
N ARG A 90 24.61 5.43 0.42
CA ARG A 90 25.15 5.19 1.75
C ARG A 90 24.55 3.90 2.33
N ASP A 91 25.37 3.16 3.09
CA ASP A 91 24.91 1.99 3.85
C ASP A 91 23.81 2.39 4.83
N VAL A 92 22.66 1.72 4.78
CA VAL A 92 21.54 2.03 5.69
C VAL A 92 21.89 1.72 7.15
N SER A 93 22.83 0.82 7.40
CA SER A 93 23.34 0.51 8.73
C SER A 93 23.91 1.75 9.45
N ASP A 94 24.48 2.71 8.70
CA ASP A 94 25.03 3.95 9.25
C ASP A 94 23.96 4.88 9.83
N TYR A 95 22.71 4.79 9.31
CA TYR A 95 21.57 5.53 9.86
C TYR A 95 20.93 4.79 11.03
N LEU A 96 20.78 3.47 10.88
CA LEU A 96 20.01 2.63 11.80
C LEU A 96 20.71 2.36 13.12
N GLY A 97 22.06 2.42 13.15
CA GLY A 97 22.86 2.06 14.31
C GLY A 97 22.89 0.55 14.61
N TRP A 98 22.40 -0.27 13.68
CA TRP A 98 22.51 -1.72 13.69
C TRP A 98 22.81 -2.25 12.28
N LYS A 99 23.41 -3.45 12.18
CA LYS A 99 23.97 -3.95 10.93
C LYS A 99 22.91 -4.64 10.09
N VAL A 100 22.67 -4.17 8.86
CA VAL A 100 21.80 -4.81 7.86
C VAL A 100 22.67 -5.46 6.83
N ARG A 101 22.66 -6.80 6.78
CA ARG A 101 23.45 -7.58 5.81
C ARG A 101 22.71 -8.82 5.37
N ASN A 102 22.84 -9.14 4.10
CA ASN A 102 22.52 -10.47 3.62
C ASN A 102 23.54 -11.47 4.21
N PRO A 103 23.13 -12.53 4.93
CA PRO A 103 24.05 -13.48 5.54
C PRO A 103 25.00 -14.14 4.53
N ALA A 104 24.57 -14.36 3.29
CA ALA A 104 25.41 -14.90 2.22
C ALA A 104 26.46 -13.89 1.70
N PHE A 105 26.25 -12.59 1.94
CA PHE A 105 27.14 -11.51 1.49
C PHE A 105 27.43 -10.52 2.63
N PRO A 106 28.09 -10.95 3.71
CA PRO A 106 28.20 -10.20 4.97
C PRO A 106 28.98 -8.88 4.85
N ASN A 107 29.76 -8.71 3.78
CA ASN A 107 30.55 -7.51 3.53
C ASN A 107 29.87 -6.55 2.55
N ALA A 108 28.78 -6.95 1.86
CA ALA A 108 28.09 -6.10 0.93
C ALA A 108 27.12 -5.14 1.67
N PRO A 109 27.22 -3.82 1.46
CA PRO A 109 26.30 -2.86 2.08
C PRO A 109 24.90 -2.95 1.44
N ILE A 110 23.88 -2.64 2.23
CA ILE A 110 22.52 -2.40 1.74
C ILE A 110 22.31 -0.89 1.69
N THR A 111 21.83 -0.38 0.56
CA THR A 111 21.65 1.05 0.34
C THR A 111 20.19 1.42 0.11
N MET A 112 19.83 2.70 0.32
CA MET A 112 18.48 3.20 0.04
C MET A 112 18.12 3.03 -1.44
N ARG A 113 19.08 3.20 -2.35
CA ARG A 113 18.88 2.93 -3.80
C ARG A 113 18.47 1.49 -4.04
N GLN A 114 19.17 0.53 -3.44
CA GLN A 114 18.85 -0.90 -3.60
C GLN A 114 17.47 -1.23 -3.02
N LEU A 115 17.10 -0.64 -1.88
CA LEU A 115 15.78 -0.80 -1.28
C LEU A 115 14.67 -0.29 -2.21
N LEU A 116 14.79 0.95 -2.70
CA LEU A 116 13.81 1.56 -3.60
C LEU A 116 13.72 0.87 -4.96
N THR A 117 14.71 0.07 -5.33
CA THR A 117 14.76 -0.66 -6.60
C THR A 117 14.59 -2.16 -6.45
N HIS A 118 14.23 -2.64 -5.26
CA HIS A 118 14.03 -4.07 -4.96
C HIS A 118 15.24 -4.93 -5.37
N ARG A 119 16.47 -4.44 -5.12
CA ARG A 119 17.71 -5.12 -5.49
C ARG A 119 18.61 -5.45 -4.30
N THR A 120 18.01 -5.60 -3.13
CA THR A 120 18.73 -5.91 -1.88
C THR A 120 19.03 -7.37 -1.68
N GLY A 121 18.31 -8.26 -2.38
CA GLY A 121 18.25 -9.69 -2.07
C GLY A 121 17.27 -10.01 -0.94
N ILE A 122 16.51 -9.05 -0.41
CA ILE A 122 15.42 -9.30 0.56
C ILE A 122 14.27 -10.04 -0.13
N ARG A 123 13.65 -10.97 0.59
CA ARG A 123 12.51 -11.80 0.16
C ARG A 123 11.38 -11.74 1.19
N ASP A 124 10.13 -11.91 0.71
CA ASP A 124 8.93 -12.00 1.55
C ASP A 124 8.65 -13.43 2.03
N ASN A 125 9.68 -14.26 2.23
CA ASN A 125 9.57 -15.63 2.74
C ASN A 125 9.36 -15.69 4.26
N ILE A 126 9.17 -14.54 4.89
CA ILE A 126 9.04 -14.36 6.32
C ILE A 126 7.98 -13.31 6.59
N ASP A 127 7.30 -13.42 7.74
CA ASP A 127 6.35 -12.39 8.16
C ASP A 127 7.08 -11.07 8.45
N TYR A 128 6.67 -10.01 7.75
CA TYR A 128 7.20 -8.65 7.87
C TYR A 128 6.21 -7.68 8.54
N ILE A 129 5.02 -8.14 8.91
CA ILE A 129 4.06 -7.39 9.72
C ILE A 129 4.28 -7.79 11.17
N ILE A 130 5.12 -7.02 11.86
CA ILE A 130 5.58 -7.33 13.21
C ILE A 130 4.79 -6.57 14.27
N PRO A 131 4.62 -7.13 15.49
CA PRO A 131 3.96 -6.45 16.61
C PRO A 131 4.69 -5.15 17.00
N LEU A 132 3.99 -4.26 17.71
CA LEU A 132 4.52 -2.96 18.14
C LEU A 132 5.84 -3.04 18.92
N ASP A 133 6.01 -4.09 19.73
CA ASP A 133 7.22 -4.40 20.49
C ASP A 133 8.28 -5.20 19.68
N GLY A 134 7.95 -5.58 18.43
CA GLY A 134 8.86 -6.29 17.53
C GLY A 134 9.99 -5.41 17.02
N ARG A 135 11.04 -6.05 16.50
CA ARG A 135 12.22 -5.37 15.92
C ARG A 135 12.56 -5.91 14.54
N LEU A 136 12.71 -5.01 13.59
CA LEU A 136 13.08 -5.36 12.21
C LEU A 136 14.45 -6.05 12.12
N GLU A 137 15.38 -5.69 13.02
CA GLU A 137 16.67 -6.34 13.14
C GLU A 137 16.56 -7.85 13.37
N VAL A 138 15.60 -8.28 14.22
CA VAL A 138 15.35 -9.71 14.50
C VAL A 138 14.77 -10.42 13.27
N VAL A 139 13.91 -9.74 12.52
CA VAL A 139 13.34 -10.27 11.27
C VAL A 139 14.45 -10.47 10.23
N LEU A 140 15.28 -9.45 10.02
CA LEU A 140 16.34 -9.46 9.01
C LEU A 140 17.59 -10.30 9.41
N ALA A 141 17.69 -10.73 10.68
CA ALA A 141 18.71 -11.70 11.09
C ALA A 141 18.43 -13.13 10.59
N LYS A 142 17.20 -13.41 10.17
CA LYS A 142 16.81 -14.74 9.72
C LYS A 142 17.21 -14.96 8.26
N PRO A 143 17.88 -16.09 7.93
CA PRO A 143 18.31 -16.39 6.56
C PRO A 143 17.16 -16.40 5.55
N GLU A 144 15.95 -16.79 5.96
CA GLU A 144 14.77 -16.89 5.12
C GLU A 144 14.33 -15.52 4.55
N ALA A 145 14.72 -14.43 5.22
CA ALA A 145 14.46 -13.06 4.73
C ALA A 145 15.31 -12.69 3.51
N TRP A 146 16.25 -13.55 3.10
CA TRP A 146 17.24 -13.23 2.08
C TRP A 146 17.36 -14.29 1.01
N GLU A 147 17.71 -13.85 -0.18
CA GLU A 147 18.18 -14.73 -1.25
C GLU A 147 19.70 -14.86 -1.17
N ALA A 148 20.22 -16.07 -1.40
CA ALA A 148 21.65 -16.37 -1.20
C ALA A 148 22.49 -16.41 -2.47
N LYS A 149 21.87 -16.32 -3.67
CA LYS A 149 22.56 -16.53 -4.95
C LYS A 149 23.22 -15.27 -5.51
N HIS A 150 22.59 -14.11 -5.32
CA HIS A 150 23.02 -12.87 -5.94
C HIS A 150 23.37 -11.83 -4.88
N ALA A 151 24.51 -11.17 -5.06
CA ALA A 151 24.91 -10.08 -4.18
C ALA A 151 23.91 -8.90 -4.23
N PRO A 152 23.75 -8.13 -3.15
CA PRO A 152 22.96 -6.90 -3.16
C PRO A 152 23.36 -6.00 -4.33
N GLY A 153 22.34 -5.53 -5.08
CA GLY A 153 22.51 -4.74 -6.28
C GLY A 153 22.52 -5.54 -7.60
N ALA A 154 22.69 -6.86 -7.58
CA ALA A 154 22.82 -7.68 -8.79
C ALA A 154 21.48 -8.15 -9.36
N TYR A 155 20.50 -8.46 -8.52
CA TYR A 155 19.26 -9.13 -8.92
C TYR A 155 18.03 -8.36 -8.43
N PHE A 156 17.03 -8.19 -9.29
CA PHE A 156 15.74 -7.60 -8.94
C PHE A 156 14.79 -8.68 -8.40
N ALA A 157 14.23 -8.42 -7.21
CA ALA A 157 13.17 -9.24 -6.65
C ALA A 157 12.22 -8.34 -5.85
N TYR A 158 11.02 -8.17 -6.36
CA TYR A 158 10.02 -7.37 -5.67
C TYR A 158 9.70 -7.97 -4.29
N ALA A 159 9.92 -7.19 -3.24
CA ALA A 159 9.66 -7.62 -1.87
C ALA A 159 9.07 -6.48 -1.03
N ASN A 160 8.00 -6.79 -0.29
CA ASN A 160 7.33 -5.84 0.60
C ASN A 160 8.22 -5.47 1.79
N LEU A 161 9.02 -6.40 2.28
CA LEU A 161 9.93 -6.22 3.43
C LEU A 161 10.98 -5.11 3.21
N ASN A 162 11.27 -4.72 1.96
CA ASN A 162 12.08 -3.52 1.69
C ASN A 162 11.44 -2.25 2.28
N SER A 163 10.12 -2.14 2.29
CA SER A 163 9.43 -0.91 2.72
C SER A 163 9.53 -0.64 4.21
N PRO A 164 9.38 -1.61 5.14
CA PRO A 164 9.71 -1.44 6.54
C PRO A 164 11.15 -0.94 6.77
N LEU A 165 12.12 -1.46 6.01
CA LEU A 165 13.52 -1.03 6.15
C LEU A 165 13.74 0.39 5.60
N ILE A 166 13.06 0.78 4.52
CA ILE A 166 13.01 2.18 4.05
C ILE A 166 12.45 3.09 5.16
N ALA A 167 11.30 2.73 5.74
CA ALA A 167 10.66 3.51 6.79
C ALA A 167 11.57 3.66 8.02
N ALA A 168 12.14 2.57 8.52
CA ALA A 168 13.07 2.58 9.65
C ALA A 168 14.30 3.46 9.36
N THR A 169 14.86 3.41 8.13
CA THR A 169 15.99 4.26 7.73
C THR A 169 15.60 5.74 7.71
N MET A 170 14.40 6.09 7.18
CA MET A 170 13.90 7.47 7.21
C MET A 170 13.73 7.97 8.64
N GLU A 171 13.19 7.15 9.53
CA GLU A 171 12.99 7.47 10.94
C GLU A 171 14.32 7.70 11.67
N ALA A 172 15.30 6.81 11.48
CA ALA A 172 16.61 6.93 12.05
C ALA A 172 17.37 8.18 11.57
N ALA A 173 17.25 8.53 10.29
CA ALA A 173 17.87 9.69 9.68
C ALA A 173 17.27 11.03 10.15
N THR A 174 16.02 11.03 10.67
CA THR A 174 15.26 12.27 10.91
C THR A 174 14.77 12.45 12.35
N GLY A 175 14.70 11.37 13.14
CA GLY A 175 14.08 11.37 14.46
C GLY A 175 12.54 11.49 14.45
N LYS A 176 11.88 11.23 13.30
CA LYS A 176 10.44 11.34 13.13
C LYS A 176 9.85 10.04 12.59
N ARG A 177 8.63 9.69 13.00
CA ARG A 177 7.91 8.51 12.52
C ARG A 177 7.62 8.61 11.02
N PHE A 178 7.66 7.48 10.33
CA PHE A 178 7.42 7.37 8.88
C PHE A 178 6.09 8.01 8.44
N ASP A 179 4.99 7.73 9.15
CA ASP A 179 3.67 8.26 8.81
C ASP A 179 3.62 9.80 8.86
N ARG A 180 4.31 10.40 9.87
CA ARG A 180 4.45 11.85 10.00
C ARG A 180 5.35 12.44 8.94
N LEU A 181 6.44 11.76 8.61
CA LEU A 181 7.35 12.21 7.54
C LEU A 181 6.64 12.29 6.19
N VAL A 182 5.87 11.27 5.82
CA VAL A 182 5.13 11.31 4.55
C VAL A 182 4.07 12.42 4.57
N ALA A 183 3.38 12.61 5.69
CA ALA A 183 2.43 13.70 5.83
C ALA A 183 3.13 15.06 5.61
N GLU A 184 4.18 15.36 6.37
CA GLU A 184 4.90 16.66 6.32
C GLU A 184 5.58 16.92 4.97
N LEU A 185 6.18 15.89 4.37
CA LEU A 185 7.03 16.05 3.17
C LEU A 185 6.24 16.02 1.87
N VAL A 186 5.07 15.35 1.84
CA VAL A 186 4.34 15.12 0.60
C VAL A 186 2.87 15.55 0.71
N LEU A 187 2.13 15.06 1.71
CA LEU A 187 0.67 15.19 1.71
C LEU A 187 0.20 16.61 2.08
N GLU A 188 0.72 17.17 3.17
CA GLU A 188 0.36 18.50 3.67
C GLU A 188 0.72 19.63 2.68
N PRO A 189 1.94 19.65 2.07
CA PRO A 189 2.28 20.65 1.06
C PRO A 189 1.34 20.65 -0.14
N LEU A 190 0.72 19.50 -0.44
CA LEU A 190 -0.23 19.34 -1.54
C LEU A 190 -1.69 19.46 -1.09
N LYS A 191 -1.92 19.72 0.21
CA LYS A 191 -3.27 19.78 0.81
C LYS A 191 -4.06 18.50 0.49
N ILE A 192 -3.44 17.35 0.73
CA ILE A 192 -4.02 16.04 0.55
C ILE A 192 -4.35 15.46 1.93
N ASP A 193 -5.62 15.22 2.18
CA ASP A 193 -6.10 14.57 3.40
C ASP A 193 -6.03 13.04 3.21
N ALA A 194 -4.88 12.49 3.54
CA ALA A 194 -4.54 11.07 3.39
C ALA A 194 -3.58 10.65 4.51
N CYS A 195 -3.48 9.35 4.79
CA CYS A 195 -2.57 8.84 5.81
C CYS A 195 -2.28 7.34 5.67
N PHE A 196 -1.24 6.90 6.35
CA PHE A 196 -0.91 5.49 6.48
C PHE A 196 -1.62 4.90 7.71
N ASN A 197 -2.33 3.79 7.53
CA ASN A 197 -3.04 3.06 8.60
C ASN A 197 -3.86 3.95 9.55
N TRP A 198 -4.50 4.99 8.99
CA TRP A 198 -5.31 5.95 9.76
C TRP A 198 -4.53 6.70 10.86
N SER A 199 -3.23 6.90 10.63
CA SER A 199 -2.33 7.65 11.51
C SER A 199 -1.64 8.78 10.74
N GLY A 200 -0.78 9.57 11.40
CA GLY A 200 0.09 10.52 10.71
C GLY A 200 -0.57 11.81 10.24
N GLY A 201 -1.85 12.07 10.56
CA GLY A 201 -2.45 13.39 10.29
C GLY A 201 -3.73 13.38 9.46
N CYS A 202 -4.30 12.22 9.11
CA CYS A 202 -5.66 12.19 8.60
C CYS A 202 -6.65 12.71 9.63
N ARG A 203 -7.66 13.42 9.17
CA ARG A 203 -8.81 13.75 10.01
C ARG A 203 -9.59 12.48 10.36
N PRO A 204 -10.03 12.30 11.62
CA PRO A 204 -10.75 11.09 12.05
C PRO A 204 -11.97 10.77 11.20
N GLU A 205 -12.68 11.79 10.72
CA GLU A 205 -13.90 11.66 9.91
C GLU A 205 -13.64 10.99 8.56
N ARG A 206 -12.41 11.06 8.04
CA ARG A 206 -12.04 10.42 6.78
C ARG A 206 -12.18 8.90 6.84
N ARG A 207 -11.98 8.32 8.01
CA ARG A 207 -12.15 6.89 8.20
C ARG A 207 -13.60 6.44 8.00
N LEU A 208 -14.57 7.27 8.40
CA LEU A 208 -15.99 6.98 8.22
C LEU A 208 -16.43 7.05 6.75
N GLN A 209 -15.65 7.76 5.92
CA GLN A 209 -15.89 7.92 4.48
C GLN A 209 -15.18 6.87 3.64
N ALA A 210 -14.28 6.08 4.25
CA ALA A 210 -13.45 5.14 3.51
C ALA A 210 -14.27 4.03 2.84
N VAL A 211 -13.76 3.55 1.72
CA VAL A 211 -14.27 2.36 1.09
C VAL A 211 -13.89 1.14 1.93
N THR A 212 -14.89 0.42 2.41
CA THR A 212 -14.70 -0.88 3.07
C THR A 212 -14.30 -1.93 2.04
N LEU A 213 -13.26 -2.71 2.34
CA LEU A 213 -12.85 -3.79 1.47
C LEU A 213 -13.44 -5.11 1.97
N LEU A 214 -14.21 -5.75 1.10
CA LEU A 214 -14.79 -7.07 1.29
C LEU A 214 -14.19 -8.06 0.31
N ARG A 215 -14.05 -9.30 0.72
CA ARG A 215 -13.73 -10.42 -0.16
C ARG A 215 -14.91 -10.75 -1.06
N THR A 216 -14.69 -11.54 -2.08
CA THR A 216 -15.74 -11.95 -3.04
C THR A 216 -16.92 -12.70 -2.38
N ASN A 217 -16.69 -13.37 -1.24
CA ASN A 217 -17.72 -14.03 -0.44
C ASN A 217 -18.45 -13.10 0.55
N GLY A 218 -18.08 -11.81 0.58
CA GLY A 218 -18.65 -10.82 1.49
C GLY A 218 -17.95 -10.66 2.83
N ASP A 219 -16.94 -11.49 3.13
CA ASP A 219 -16.17 -11.36 4.37
C ASP A 219 -15.40 -10.03 4.40
N LEU A 220 -15.36 -9.44 5.59
CA LEU A 220 -14.56 -8.23 5.81
C LEU A 220 -13.07 -8.53 5.62
N ALA A 221 -12.43 -7.82 4.69
CA ALA A 221 -10.99 -7.87 4.52
C ALA A 221 -10.28 -6.78 5.34
N VAL A 222 -10.68 -5.51 5.17
CA VAL A 222 -10.10 -4.38 5.91
C VAL A 222 -10.98 -3.12 5.78
N ASP A 223 -10.70 -2.12 6.61
CA ASP A 223 -11.38 -0.82 6.62
C ASP A 223 -12.90 -0.94 6.86
N ALA A 224 -13.29 -1.75 7.85
CA ALA A 224 -14.67 -1.84 8.31
C ALA A 224 -15.25 -0.45 8.61
N PRO A 225 -16.54 -0.22 8.31
CA PRO A 225 -17.25 0.94 8.82
C PRO A 225 -17.19 0.89 10.35
N ARG A 226 -16.69 1.94 10.99
CA ARG A 226 -16.61 2.02 12.44
C ARG A 226 -17.21 3.31 12.93
N THR A 227 -18.01 3.22 13.94
CA THR A 227 -18.55 4.38 14.65
C THR A 227 -17.54 4.96 15.64
N THR A 228 -16.51 4.19 16.00
CA THR A 228 -15.42 4.61 16.89
C THR A 228 -14.06 4.37 16.22
N PRO A 229 -13.08 5.27 16.39
CA PRO A 229 -11.72 5.04 15.92
C PRO A 229 -11.16 3.76 16.55
N ASP A 230 -10.44 2.94 15.77
CA ASP A 230 -9.61 1.90 16.36
C ASP A 230 -8.47 2.60 17.10
N PRO A 231 -8.31 2.37 18.38
CA PRO A 231 -7.25 3.02 19.15
C PRO A 231 -5.85 2.59 18.67
N CYS A 232 -5.72 1.43 18.00
CA CYS A 232 -4.45 0.91 17.52
C CYS A 232 -4.38 0.91 16.00
N PRO A 233 -3.56 1.78 15.38
CA PRO A 233 -3.40 1.83 13.92
C PRO A 233 -2.47 0.73 13.37
N MET A 234 -2.00 -0.20 14.19
CA MET A 234 -1.02 -1.22 13.85
C MET A 234 -1.30 -2.54 14.59
N LEU A 235 -0.48 -3.56 14.33
CA LEU A 235 -0.52 -4.78 15.11
C LEU A 235 -0.07 -4.48 16.57
N LYS A 236 -0.92 -4.83 17.51
CA LYS A 236 -0.65 -4.63 18.94
C LYS A 236 0.64 -5.33 19.38
N ALA A 237 1.24 -4.87 20.48
CA ALA A 237 2.34 -5.54 21.13
C ALA A 237 1.92 -6.96 21.61
N SER A 238 2.90 -7.80 21.88
CA SER A 238 2.70 -9.20 22.28
C SER A 238 1.86 -9.35 23.55
N ASP A 239 1.85 -8.34 24.42
CA ASP A 239 1.03 -8.27 25.64
C ASP A 239 -0.40 -7.72 25.38
N GLY A 240 -0.74 -7.43 24.11
CA GLY A 240 -2.02 -6.85 23.72
C GLY A 240 -2.12 -5.34 23.87
N SER A 241 -1.08 -4.65 24.33
CA SER A 241 -1.05 -3.19 24.46
C SER A 241 -0.87 -2.49 23.10
N CYS A 242 -1.26 -1.23 23.04
CA CYS A 242 -1.05 -0.34 21.91
C CYS A 242 -0.63 1.05 22.39
N ASP A 243 0.50 1.13 23.04
CA ASP A 243 1.10 2.40 23.43
C ASP A 243 2.12 2.87 22.41
N LEU A 244 1.73 3.84 21.57
CA LEU A 244 2.63 4.45 20.58
C LEU A 244 3.79 5.23 21.22
N GLY A 245 3.74 5.53 22.51
CA GLY A 245 4.85 6.11 23.25
C GLY A 245 6.04 5.16 23.36
N THR A 246 5.82 3.85 23.25
CA THR A 246 6.89 2.83 23.24
C THR A 246 7.47 2.56 21.86
N TYR A 247 6.91 3.17 20.79
CA TYR A 247 7.41 3.00 19.43
C TYR A 247 8.85 3.45 19.27
N ALA A 248 9.74 2.54 18.93
CA ALA A 248 11.16 2.80 18.76
C ALA A 248 11.49 3.18 17.31
N LEU A 249 11.76 4.46 17.07
CA LEU A 249 12.18 4.99 15.77
C LEU A 249 13.41 4.24 15.23
N GLY A 250 13.38 3.89 13.93
CA GLY A 250 14.47 3.19 13.26
C GLY A 250 14.64 1.72 13.65
N LYS A 251 13.78 1.19 14.52
CA LYS A 251 13.84 -0.21 14.99
C LYS A 251 12.72 -1.08 14.45
N HIS A 252 11.59 -0.49 14.09
CA HIS A 252 10.39 -1.21 13.71
C HIS A 252 10.09 -1.08 12.20
N GLY A 253 9.75 0.12 11.73
CA GLY A 253 9.47 0.42 10.32
C GLY A 253 8.18 -0.19 9.72
N SER A 254 7.65 -1.27 10.29
CA SER A 254 6.49 -2.00 9.74
C SER A 254 5.14 -1.43 10.18
N SER A 255 5.08 -0.78 11.34
CA SER A 255 3.84 -0.40 12.05
C SER A 255 2.83 0.38 11.20
N PHE A 256 3.29 1.30 10.38
CA PHE A 256 2.41 2.14 9.56
C PHE A 256 2.20 1.58 8.15
N SER A 257 2.57 0.32 7.94
CA SER A 257 2.37 -0.40 6.68
C SER A 257 2.89 0.37 5.44
N PRO A 258 4.18 0.76 5.41
CA PRO A 258 4.76 1.57 4.34
C PRO A 258 4.65 0.90 2.97
N GLN A 259 4.57 -0.43 2.93
CA GLN A 259 4.41 -1.23 1.71
C GLN A 259 3.03 -1.10 1.06
N GLY A 260 1.97 -0.70 1.83
CA GLY A 260 0.61 -0.79 1.29
C GLY A 260 -0.48 -0.14 2.15
N GLY A 261 -0.13 0.67 3.14
CA GLY A 261 -1.04 1.20 4.15
C GLY A 261 -1.65 2.57 3.85
N LEU A 262 -1.35 3.18 2.73
CA LEU A 262 -1.89 4.51 2.39
C LEU A 262 -3.39 4.44 2.07
N ARG A 263 -4.17 5.30 2.74
CA ARG A 263 -5.56 5.61 2.42
C ARG A 263 -5.58 7.01 1.85
N ILE A 264 -5.96 7.12 0.59
CA ILE A 264 -5.97 8.36 -0.17
C ILE A 264 -7.18 8.34 -1.10
N SER A 265 -7.80 9.50 -1.31
CA SER A 265 -8.88 9.59 -2.29
C SER A 265 -8.34 9.60 -3.72
N PRO A 266 -9.14 9.18 -4.73
CA PRO A 266 -8.80 9.35 -6.13
C PRO A 266 -8.36 10.78 -6.47
N GLN A 267 -9.07 11.79 -5.95
CA GLN A 267 -8.71 13.20 -6.09
C GLN A 267 -7.32 13.51 -5.50
N GLY A 268 -6.99 12.93 -4.34
CA GLY A 268 -5.67 13.08 -3.72
C GLY A 268 -4.56 12.45 -4.57
N LEU A 269 -4.82 11.26 -5.13
CA LEU A 269 -3.85 10.58 -5.99
C LEU A 269 -3.63 11.32 -7.31
N VAL A 270 -4.67 11.94 -7.87
CA VAL A 270 -4.54 12.84 -9.04
C VAL A 270 -3.57 13.99 -8.74
N LYS A 271 -3.65 14.62 -7.55
CA LYS A 271 -2.69 15.67 -7.17
C LYS A 271 -1.24 15.17 -7.15
N ILE A 272 -1.00 13.96 -6.64
CA ILE A 272 0.32 13.31 -6.71
C ILE A 272 0.76 13.17 -8.18
N GLY A 273 -0.11 12.66 -9.05
CA GLY A 273 0.18 12.53 -10.48
C GLY A 273 0.50 13.85 -11.15
N GLN A 274 -0.24 14.89 -10.84
CA GLN A 274 -0.01 16.24 -11.37
C GLN A 274 1.35 16.81 -10.95
N VAL A 275 1.79 16.55 -9.71
CA VAL A 275 3.15 16.89 -9.26
C VAL A 275 4.19 16.16 -10.09
N MET A 276 4.03 14.87 -10.30
CA MET A 276 4.97 14.08 -11.09
C MET A 276 4.99 14.53 -12.55
N LEU A 277 3.83 14.76 -13.19
CA LEU A 277 3.72 15.27 -14.56
C LEU A 277 4.38 16.66 -14.74
N LYS A 278 4.48 17.46 -13.66
CA LYS A 278 5.19 18.75 -13.59
C LYS A 278 6.68 18.61 -13.24
N GLY A 279 7.24 17.39 -13.31
CA GLY A 279 8.65 17.14 -13.02
C GLY A 279 8.98 17.19 -11.52
N GLY A 280 8.04 16.79 -10.67
CA GLY A 280 8.20 16.71 -9.22
C GLY A 280 7.86 18.00 -8.46
N LYS A 281 7.64 19.13 -9.15
CA LYS A 281 7.35 20.42 -8.49
C LYS A 281 5.94 20.45 -7.89
N PRO A 282 5.73 21.01 -6.67
CA PRO A 282 6.72 21.74 -5.85
C PRO A 282 7.47 20.86 -4.82
N ILE A 283 7.32 19.54 -4.86
CA ILE A 283 7.82 18.61 -3.85
C ILE A 283 9.32 18.32 -4.02
N LEU A 284 9.77 18.08 -5.25
CA LEU A 284 11.14 17.68 -5.56
C LEU A 284 11.86 18.71 -6.42
N SER A 285 13.20 18.79 -6.28
CA SER A 285 14.05 19.44 -7.24
C SER A 285 14.05 18.69 -8.57
N LYS A 286 14.44 19.37 -9.65
CA LYS A 286 14.61 18.75 -10.97
C LYS A 286 15.60 17.58 -10.93
N LYS A 287 16.67 17.72 -10.13
CA LYS A 287 17.72 16.69 -9.95
C LYS A 287 17.17 15.45 -9.28
N ALA A 288 16.47 15.59 -8.15
CA ALA A 288 15.90 14.46 -7.42
C ALA A 288 14.80 13.75 -8.25
N PHE A 289 13.96 14.51 -8.93
CA PHE A 289 12.93 13.93 -9.80
C PHE A 289 13.54 13.16 -10.98
N ALA A 290 14.57 13.71 -11.62
CA ALA A 290 15.27 13.01 -12.69
C ALA A 290 15.93 11.71 -12.20
N GLU A 291 16.54 11.74 -11.00
CA GLU A 291 17.12 10.54 -10.40
C GLU A 291 16.06 9.50 -10.04
N MET A 292 14.90 9.94 -9.50
CA MET A 292 13.78 9.07 -9.19
C MET A 292 13.23 8.34 -10.41
N THR A 293 13.10 9.04 -11.53
CA THR A 293 12.50 8.54 -12.78
C THR A 293 13.52 7.96 -13.76
N LYS A 294 14.80 7.95 -13.41
CA LYS A 294 15.83 7.25 -14.18
C LYS A 294 15.64 5.75 -14.08
N VAL A 295 15.86 5.02 -15.18
CA VAL A 295 15.90 3.55 -15.18
C VAL A 295 17.07 3.10 -14.29
N GLN A 296 16.75 2.44 -13.17
CA GLN A 296 17.72 1.89 -12.22
C GLN A 296 17.97 0.40 -12.49
N TRP A 297 16.97 -0.27 -13.01
CA TRP A 297 17.00 -1.66 -13.42
C TRP A 297 16.13 -1.85 -14.66
N ARG A 298 16.59 -2.72 -15.55
CA ARG A 298 15.86 -3.21 -16.72
C ARG A 298 16.08 -4.70 -16.82
N PHE A 299 15.00 -5.45 -17.02
CA PHE A 299 15.09 -6.88 -17.24
C PHE A 299 15.87 -7.19 -18.53
N ASP A 300 16.83 -8.12 -18.42
CA ASP A 300 17.67 -8.58 -19.53
C ASP A 300 17.49 -10.07 -19.84
N GLY A 301 16.52 -10.72 -19.19
CA GLY A 301 16.25 -12.14 -19.30
C GLY A 301 16.84 -12.99 -18.16
N SER A 302 17.70 -12.40 -17.28
CA SER A 302 18.41 -13.16 -16.25
C SER A 302 18.64 -12.44 -14.93
N ASN A 303 18.53 -11.11 -14.91
CA ASN A 303 18.92 -10.26 -13.78
C ASN A 303 17.78 -9.90 -12.82
N GLY A 304 16.71 -10.67 -12.82
CA GLY A 304 15.57 -10.41 -11.92
C GLY A 304 14.39 -11.35 -12.13
N ASP A 305 13.44 -11.27 -11.20
CA ASP A 305 12.12 -11.87 -11.32
C ASP A 305 11.23 -10.93 -12.14
N ASP A 306 10.82 -11.33 -13.34
CA ASP A 306 10.02 -10.51 -14.24
C ASP A 306 8.50 -10.66 -14.03
N ASP A 307 8.09 -11.58 -13.16
CA ASP A 307 6.69 -11.92 -12.88
C ASP A 307 5.87 -12.06 -14.18
N LYS A 308 6.30 -13.02 -15.02
CA LYS A 308 5.66 -13.33 -16.32
C LYS A 308 5.63 -12.13 -17.28
N GLY A 309 6.67 -11.33 -17.30
CA GLY A 309 6.80 -10.16 -18.17
C GLY A 309 6.20 -8.87 -17.59
N TYR A 310 5.73 -8.90 -16.36
CA TYR A 310 5.19 -7.70 -15.73
C TYR A 310 6.29 -6.69 -15.34
N PHE A 311 7.36 -7.14 -14.70
CA PHE A 311 8.47 -6.27 -14.35
C PHE A 311 9.47 -6.16 -15.51
N THR A 312 9.40 -5.09 -16.25
CA THR A 312 10.31 -4.85 -17.40
C THR A 312 11.40 -3.82 -17.10
N ALA A 313 11.10 -2.83 -16.27
CA ALA A 313 12.06 -1.84 -15.77
C ALA A 313 11.54 -1.16 -14.51
N TYR A 314 12.48 -0.63 -13.71
CA TYR A 314 12.16 -0.01 -12.44
C TYR A 314 13.05 1.22 -12.18
N GLY A 315 12.45 2.29 -11.63
CA GLY A 315 13.13 3.46 -11.08
C GLY A 315 13.20 3.40 -9.56
N LEU A 316 13.35 4.55 -8.88
CA LEU A 316 13.32 4.59 -7.42
C LEU A 316 11.86 4.58 -6.93
N GLY A 317 11.34 3.40 -6.61
CA GLY A 317 9.95 3.19 -6.17
C GLY A 317 8.91 3.41 -7.28
N ILE A 318 9.31 3.27 -8.53
CA ILE A 318 8.44 3.48 -9.70
C ILE A 318 8.58 2.31 -10.66
N HIS A 319 7.47 1.67 -11.03
CA HIS A 319 7.41 0.77 -12.17
C HIS A 319 7.52 1.56 -13.48
N MET A 320 8.17 0.97 -14.47
CA MET A 320 8.29 1.49 -15.83
C MET A 320 7.86 0.41 -16.81
N HIS A 321 6.80 0.68 -17.54
CA HIS A 321 6.20 -0.28 -18.45
C HIS A 321 5.88 0.36 -19.80
N LYS A 322 6.06 -0.37 -20.91
CA LYS A 322 5.65 0.08 -22.24
C LYS A 322 4.33 -0.57 -22.62
N ASP A 323 3.41 0.24 -23.14
CA ASP A 323 2.19 -0.28 -23.77
C ASP A 323 2.48 -0.87 -25.16
N SER A 324 1.45 -1.44 -25.82
CA SER A 324 1.55 -2.04 -27.14
C SER A 324 1.94 -1.01 -28.24
N LYS A 325 1.73 0.28 -27.97
CA LYS A 325 2.11 1.38 -28.88
C LYS A 325 3.51 1.90 -28.60
N GLY A 326 4.22 1.32 -27.63
CA GLY A 326 5.57 1.72 -27.24
C GLY A 326 5.63 2.95 -26.33
N THR A 327 4.51 3.48 -25.83
CA THR A 327 4.48 4.56 -24.85
C THR A 327 5.03 4.09 -23.53
N LEU A 328 6.01 4.81 -22.97
CA LEU A 328 6.55 4.51 -21.65
C LEU A 328 5.67 5.12 -20.55
N TRP A 329 5.08 4.26 -19.74
CA TRP A 329 4.31 4.62 -18.56
C TRP A 329 5.16 4.46 -17.29
N LEU A 330 5.07 5.44 -16.42
CA LEU A 330 5.68 5.45 -15.10
C LEU A 330 4.57 5.39 -14.06
N GLY A 331 4.69 4.51 -13.07
CA GLY A 331 3.62 4.43 -12.08
C GLY A 331 3.83 3.31 -11.07
N HIS A 332 2.74 2.81 -10.53
CA HIS A 332 2.73 1.67 -9.64
C HIS A 332 1.37 0.98 -9.65
N VAL A 333 1.36 -0.31 -9.43
CA VAL A 333 0.13 -1.06 -9.15
C VAL A 333 -0.07 -1.21 -7.65
N GLY A 334 -1.29 -1.54 -7.27
CA GLY A 334 -1.64 -1.88 -5.90
C GLY A 334 -2.64 -3.01 -5.87
N GLU A 335 -2.30 -4.07 -5.14
CA GLU A 335 -3.15 -5.23 -4.96
C GLU A 335 -3.03 -5.73 -3.53
N ALA A 336 -4.14 -5.82 -2.82
CA ALA A 336 -4.26 -6.40 -1.49
C ALA A 336 -5.72 -6.40 -1.03
N TYR A 337 -6.10 -7.35 -0.18
CA TYR A 337 -7.40 -7.33 0.51
C TYR A 337 -8.59 -7.23 -0.45
N ALA A 338 -8.55 -8.01 -1.51
CA ALA A 338 -9.56 -8.04 -2.57
C ALA A 338 -9.78 -6.69 -3.28
N CYS A 339 -8.78 -5.81 -3.31
CA CYS A 339 -8.74 -4.67 -4.22
C CYS A 339 -7.56 -4.77 -5.19
N SER A 340 -7.75 -4.25 -6.39
CA SER A 340 -6.70 -4.12 -7.40
C SER A 340 -6.78 -2.75 -8.07
N GLY A 341 -5.63 -2.12 -8.31
CA GLY A 341 -5.56 -0.82 -8.95
C GLY A 341 -4.23 -0.53 -9.60
N GLY A 342 -4.21 0.47 -10.47
CA GLY A 342 -3.02 0.97 -11.13
C GLY A 342 -3.07 2.49 -11.23
N PHE A 343 -1.90 3.10 -11.12
CA PHE A 343 -1.69 4.53 -11.23
C PHE A 343 -0.53 4.78 -12.17
N TRP A 344 -0.82 5.42 -13.31
CA TRP A 344 0.11 5.49 -14.44
C TRP A 344 0.20 6.87 -15.06
N LEU A 345 1.40 7.25 -15.49
CA LEU A 345 1.74 8.56 -16.00
C LEU A 345 2.53 8.44 -17.32
N ASP A 346 2.03 9.04 -18.39
CA ASP A 346 2.81 9.33 -19.60
C ASP A 346 3.47 10.70 -19.46
N MET A 347 4.76 10.68 -19.21
CA MET A 347 5.55 11.91 -19.02
C MET A 347 5.69 12.73 -20.31
N LYS A 348 5.54 12.10 -21.47
CA LYS A 348 5.65 12.77 -22.79
C LYS A 348 4.39 13.55 -23.11
N SER A 349 3.22 12.90 -23.04
CA SER A 349 1.93 13.56 -23.32
C SER A 349 1.40 14.37 -22.15
N LYS A 350 2.04 14.28 -20.96
CA LYS A 350 1.61 14.95 -19.72
C LYS A 350 0.22 14.52 -19.27
N ARG A 351 -0.10 13.23 -19.43
CA ARG A 351 -1.36 12.62 -19.02
C ARG A 351 -1.12 11.49 -18.03
N GLY A 352 -2.10 11.27 -17.19
CA GLY A 352 -2.10 10.15 -16.27
C GLY A 352 -3.49 9.57 -16.10
N PHE A 353 -3.54 8.38 -15.52
CA PHE A 353 -4.79 7.77 -15.11
C PHE A 353 -4.59 6.92 -13.85
N MET A 354 -5.69 6.73 -13.12
CA MET A 354 -5.81 5.65 -12.14
C MET A 354 -7.00 4.76 -12.50
N ARG A 355 -6.86 3.48 -12.17
CA ARG A 355 -7.94 2.49 -12.14
C ARG A 355 -7.93 1.83 -10.77
N TYR A 356 -9.11 1.45 -10.29
CA TYR A 356 -9.24 0.76 -9.02
C TYR A 356 -10.56 0.00 -8.98
N THR A 357 -10.51 -1.23 -8.48
CA THR A 357 -11.70 -2.07 -8.29
C THR A 357 -11.61 -2.83 -6.97
N THR A 358 -12.75 -3.17 -6.40
CA THR A 358 -12.88 -3.95 -5.16
C THR A 358 -13.62 -5.26 -5.41
N MET A 359 -13.61 -6.14 -4.41
CA MET A 359 -14.25 -7.47 -4.46
C MET A 359 -13.71 -8.33 -5.61
N VAL A 360 -12.43 -8.20 -5.91
CA VAL A 360 -11.74 -9.06 -6.87
C VAL A 360 -11.13 -10.27 -6.16
N PRO A 361 -11.01 -11.43 -6.84
CA PRO A 361 -10.24 -12.56 -6.31
C PRO A 361 -8.81 -12.12 -5.95
N GLU A 362 -8.25 -12.69 -4.91
CA GLU A 362 -6.84 -12.45 -4.56
C GLU A 362 -5.95 -12.88 -5.73
N ASN A 363 -4.89 -12.12 -5.99
CA ASN A 363 -3.99 -12.26 -7.15
C ASN A 363 -4.60 -11.88 -8.51
N THR A 364 -5.67 -11.07 -8.51
CA THR A 364 -6.24 -10.52 -9.75
C THR A 364 -5.43 -9.29 -10.21
N VAL A 365 -4.81 -9.39 -11.37
CA VAL A 365 -3.86 -8.39 -11.88
C VAL A 365 -4.55 -7.31 -12.74
N VAL A 366 -5.63 -6.72 -12.27
CA VAL A 366 -6.35 -5.64 -13.01
C VAL A 366 -5.52 -4.36 -13.11
N GLY A 367 -4.70 -4.06 -12.10
CA GLY A 367 -3.86 -2.85 -12.06
C GLY A 367 -2.73 -2.81 -13.09
N HIS A 368 -2.38 -3.96 -13.67
CA HIS A 368 -1.31 -4.08 -14.68
C HIS A 368 -1.76 -3.64 -16.08
N CYS A 369 -3.05 -3.45 -16.28
CA CYS A 369 -3.58 -3.11 -17.59
C CYS A 369 -3.35 -1.64 -17.93
N LEU A 370 -2.51 -1.38 -18.90
CA LEU A 370 -2.27 -0.03 -19.43
C LEU A 370 -3.30 0.38 -20.49
N GLU A 371 -3.95 -0.57 -21.16
CA GLU A 371 -4.84 -0.32 -22.29
C GLU A 371 -6.29 -0.65 -21.98
N THR A 372 -6.71 -1.84 -22.23
CA THR A 372 -8.08 -2.30 -21.96
C THR A 372 -8.05 -3.51 -21.06
N CYS A 373 -8.54 -3.37 -19.84
CA CYS A 373 -8.85 -4.52 -19.02
C CYS A 373 -10.26 -4.99 -19.31
N PRO A 374 -10.50 -6.31 -19.32
CA PRO A 374 -11.84 -6.86 -19.41
C PRO A 374 -12.71 -6.47 -18.22
#